data_511b1a0f2e51e4f661492623c3447242
#
_entry.id   511b1a0f2e51e4f661492623c3447242
#
_cell.length_a   1.000
_cell.length_b   1.000
_cell.length_c   1.000
_cell.angle_alpha   90.00
_cell.angle_beta   90.00
_cell.angle_gamma   90.00
#
_symmetry.space_group_name_H-M   'P 1'
#
loop_
_entity.id
_entity.type
_entity.pdbx_description
1 polymer ?
#
loop_
_entity_poly.entity_id
_entity_poly.type
_entity_poly.pdbx_seq_one_letter_code
_entity_poly.pdbx_strand_id
1 'polypeptide(L)'
;MGWADNVRKLKVRTNSETPLDTKTARDFGAEGIGLCRTEHMFFDEERILSVREMILSKTQEDRARALKKLLPHQKKDFIEIFKIMHGLPVTVRLLDPPLHEFLPKSNREISEVAHVVGTNVKEVESRIEELHEQNPMLGHRGCRLGISFPEIYEMQCRAIFEALSDLKKNKKSSAFPEIMIPLVSTEAEIKIMKDLVIKTAKQVQIENKTKIEFLVGTMIELPRAAIKAKDIAKHAEFFSFGTNDLTQTTFGISRDDSGKFLNDYIENKIFTIDPFVSIDEGVKDLVEIAVAKGKKQNKKIKLG
;
A
#
# COMPACT_ATOMS: atom_id res chain seq x y z
N MET A 1 0.38 27.59 -10.96
CA MET A 1 1.26 26.76 -10.10
C MET A 1 2.59 27.49 -9.81
N GLY A 2 3.33 28.03 -10.78
CA GLY A 2 4.65 28.64 -10.56
C GLY A 2 4.75 29.68 -9.45
N TRP A 3 3.72 30.48 -9.19
CA TRP A 3 3.73 31.41 -8.06
C TRP A 3 3.72 30.70 -6.71
N ALA A 4 2.92 29.63 -6.57
CA ALA A 4 2.89 28.83 -5.35
C ALA A 4 4.22 28.09 -5.13
N ASP A 5 4.87 27.65 -6.20
CA ASP A 5 6.16 26.95 -6.14
C ASP A 5 7.28 27.82 -5.56
N ASN A 6 7.19 29.15 -5.72
CA ASN A 6 8.17 30.10 -5.19
C ASN A 6 8.07 30.32 -3.67
N VAL A 7 6.93 29.98 -3.05
CA VAL A 7 6.67 30.22 -1.62
C VAL A 7 6.49 28.95 -0.80
N ARG A 8 6.10 27.84 -1.42
CA ARG A 8 5.92 26.56 -0.73
C ARG A 8 7.27 25.96 -0.29
N LYS A 9 7.24 25.32 0.88
CA LYS A 9 8.37 24.56 1.42
C LYS A 9 8.22 23.07 1.21
N LEU A 10 6.96 22.59 1.14
CA LEU A 10 6.64 21.18 0.93
C LEU A 10 6.63 20.86 -0.57
N LYS A 11 7.08 19.66 -0.88
CA LYS A 11 6.99 19.10 -2.23
C LYS A 11 5.60 18.55 -2.48
N VAL A 12 5.14 18.61 -3.74
CA VAL A 12 3.86 18.04 -4.16
C VAL A 12 4.10 16.69 -4.83
N ARG A 13 3.51 15.64 -4.27
CA ARG A 13 3.52 14.30 -4.82
C ARG A 13 2.11 13.88 -5.19
N THR A 14 2.00 13.08 -6.23
CA THR A 14 0.72 12.53 -6.70
C THR A 14 0.40 11.18 -6.08
N ASN A 15 -0.89 10.80 -6.13
CA ASN A 15 -1.30 9.41 -6.08
C ASN A 15 -1.42 8.91 -7.52
N SER A 16 -0.74 7.83 -7.86
CA SER A 16 -0.75 7.29 -9.22
C SER A 16 -0.35 5.82 -9.22
N GLU A 17 -1.13 5.01 -9.92
CA GLU A 17 -0.98 3.56 -9.99
C GLU A 17 -0.78 3.04 -11.41
N THR A 18 -1.07 3.86 -12.43
CA THR A 18 -0.93 3.49 -13.85
C THR A 18 0.14 4.32 -14.54
N PRO A 19 0.75 3.80 -15.63
CA PRO A 19 1.69 4.59 -16.44
C PRO A 19 1.07 5.87 -17.01
N LEU A 20 -0.21 5.83 -17.40
CA LEU A 20 -0.92 6.98 -17.95
C LEU A 20 -1.08 8.09 -16.91
N ASP A 21 -1.59 7.75 -15.72
CA ASP A 21 -1.76 8.69 -14.62
C ASP A 21 -0.42 9.26 -14.17
N THR A 22 0.62 8.40 -14.11
CA THR A 22 1.97 8.78 -13.74
C THR A 22 2.56 9.80 -14.74
N LYS A 23 2.35 9.58 -16.04
CA LYS A 23 2.78 10.52 -17.07
C LYS A 23 2.05 11.86 -16.95
N THR A 24 0.74 11.80 -16.83
CA THR A 24 -0.11 13.00 -16.65
C THR A 24 0.34 13.79 -15.43
N ALA A 25 0.52 13.13 -14.28
CA ALA A 25 0.98 13.79 -13.07
C ALA A 25 2.37 14.44 -13.23
N ARG A 26 3.31 13.75 -13.89
CA ARG A 26 4.62 14.31 -14.16
C ARG A 26 4.56 15.52 -15.07
N ASP A 27 3.75 15.48 -16.11
CA ASP A 27 3.56 16.59 -17.05
C ASP A 27 2.93 17.81 -16.34
N PHE A 28 2.09 17.59 -15.32
CA PHE A 28 1.56 18.63 -14.42
C PHE A 28 2.53 19.09 -13.32
N GLY A 29 3.76 18.58 -13.29
CA GLY A 29 4.81 19.03 -12.38
C GLY A 29 4.87 18.32 -11.03
N ALA A 30 4.32 17.11 -10.91
CA ALA A 30 4.48 16.31 -9.70
C ALA A 30 5.96 15.99 -9.43
N GLU A 31 6.38 16.16 -8.18
CA GLU A 31 7.76 15.96 -7.73
C GLU A 31 8.01 14.55 -7.15
N GLY A 32 7.12 13.62 -7.46
CA GLY A 32 7.18 12.23 -7.06
C GLY A 32 5.80 11.60 -6.96
N ILE A 33 5.78 10.31 -6.67
CA ILE A 33 4.56 9.60 -6.27
C ILE A 33 4.56 9.48 -4.74
N GLY A 34 3.51 10.00 -4.10
CA GLY A 34 3.30 9.91 -2.66
C GLY A 34 2.61 8.62 -2.26
N LEU A 35 1.80 8.06 -3.16
CA LEU A 35 1.12 6.79 -2.96
C LEU A 35 0.89 6.09 -4.31
N CYS A 36 1.54 4.94 -4.48
CA CYS A 36 1.22 3.96 -5.51
C CYS A 36 0.60 2.74 -4.81
N ARG A 37 -0.69 2.49 -5.06
CA ARG A 37 -1.44 1.37 -4.49
C ARG A 37 -1.28 0.15 -5.37
N THR A 38 -0.64 -0.89 -4.84
CA THR A 38 -0.37 -2.11 -5.61
C THR A 38 -1.59 -2.96 -5.88
N GLU A 39 -2.65 -2.81 -5.09
CA GLU A 39 -3.92 -3.50 -5.29
C GLU A 39 -4.59 -3.16 -6.63
N HIS A 40 -4.47 -1.93 -7.10
CA HIS A 40 -5.06 -1.52 -8.38
C HIS A 40 -4.44 -2.27 -9.57
N MET A 41 -3.19 -2.73 -9.42
CA MET A 41 -2.53 -3.54 -10.45
C MET A 41 -3.13 -4.96 -10.55
N PHE A 42 -3.88 -5.42 -9.55
CA PHE A 42 -4.44 -6.76 -9.50
C PHE A 42 -5.85 -6.89 -10.11
N PHE A 43 -6.55 -5.77 -10.31
CA PHE A 43 -7.91 -5.79 -10.87
C PHE A 43 -7.98 -5.90 -12.40
N ASP A 44 -6.85 -5.97 -13.08
CA ASP A 44 -6.78 -6.21 -14.52
C ASP A 44 -7.33 -7.60 -14.87
N GLU A 45 -8.13 -7.70 -15.95
CA GLU A 45 -8.81 -8.94 -16.36
C GLU A 45 -7.84 -10.12 -16.59
N GLU A 46 -6.64 -9.83 -17.11
CA GLU A 46 -5.63 -10.86 -17.34
C GLU A 46 -5.00 -11.41 -16.05
N ARG A 47 -5.12 -10.67 -14.94
CA ARG A 47 -4.43 -10.94 -13.66
C ARG A 47 -5.36 -11.44 -12.59
N ILE A 48 -6.60 -10.98 -12.58
CA ILE A 48 -7.55 -11.26 -11.49
C ILE A 48 -7.75 -12.76 -11.23
N LEU A 49 -7.70 -13.60 -12.26
CA LEU A 49 -7.79 -15.05 -12.10
C LEU A 49 -6.60 -15.61 -11.31
N SER A 50 -5.38 -15.13 -11.58
CA SER A 50 -4.19 -15.54 -10.84
C SER A 50 -4.19 -15.01 -9.40
N VAL A 51 -4.77 -13.83 -9.17
CA VAL A 51 -4.98 -13.29 -7.82
C VAL A 51 -5.98 -14.17 -7.04
N ARG A 52 -7.09 -14.54 -7.66
CA ARG A 52 -8.07 -15.44 -7.07
C ARG A 52 -7.49 -16.84 -6.79
N GLU A 53 -6.67 -17.38 -7.70
CA GLU A 53 -5.91 -18.61 -7.49
C GLU A 53 -4.99 -18.50 -6.27
N MET A 54 -4.26 -17.41 -6.14
CA MET A 54 -3.42 -17.12 -4.98
C MET A 54 -4.22 -17.12 -3.66
N ILE A 55 -5.37 -16.45 -3.64
CA ILE A 55 -6.22 -16.31 -2.45
C ILE A 55 -6.84 -17.64 -2.03
N LEU A 56 -7.28 -18.43 -3.01
CA LEU A 56 -7.94 -19.72 -2.78
C LEU A 56 -6.96 -20.85 -2.51
N SER A 57 -5.66 -20.61 -2.67
CA SER A 57 -4.61 -21.61 -2.41
C SER A 57 -4.63 -22.06 -0.96
N LYS A 58 -4.65 -23.38 -0.75
CA LYS A 58 -4.65 -23.99 0.59
C LYS A 58 -3.22 -24.16 1.14
N THR A 59 -2.24 -24.33 0.28
CA THR A 59 -0.83 -24.51 0.66
C THR A 59 0.02 -23.32 0.24
N GLN A 60 1.18 -23.18 0.87
CA GLN A 60 2.17 -22.17 0.50
C GLN A 60 2.74 -22.41 -0.89
N GLU A 61 2.90 -23.67 -1.27
CA GLU A 61 3.41 -24.08 -2.60
C GLU A 61 2.44 -23.68 -3.71
N ASP A 62 1.14 -23.91 -3.51
CA ASP A 62 0.10 -23.50 -4.47
C ASP A 62 0.07 -21.98 -4.61
N ARG A 63 0.12 -21.27 -3.49
CA ARG A 63 0.17 -19.81 -3.48
C ARG A 63 1.41 -19.28 -4.18
N ALA A 64 2.57 -19.90 -3.95
CA ALA A 64 3.81 -19.51 -4.63
C ALA A 64 3.72 -19.72 -6.15
N ARG A 65 3.02 -20.77 -6.64
CA ARG A 65 2.77 -20.96 -8.08
C ARG A 65 1.92 -19.83 -8.68
N ALA A 66 0.85 -19.44 -8.00
CA ALA A 66 0.00 -18.33 -8.45
C ALA A 66 0.76 -16.99 -8.44
N LEU A 67 1.51 -16.71 -7.38
CA LEU A 67 2.35 -15.52 -7.27
C LEU A 67 3.41 -15.44 -8.36
N LYS A 68 3.97 -16.58 -8.79
CA LYS A 68 4.93 -16.64 -9.90
C LYS A 68 4.31 -16.19 -11.23
N LYS A 69 3.00 -16.38 -11.42
CA LYS A 69 2.28 -15.88 -12.60
C LYS A 69 2.10 -14.36 -12.53
N LEU A 70 1.89 -13.79 -11.33
CA LEU A 70 1.67 -12.35 -11.10
C LEU A 70 2.95 -11.51 -11.19
N LEU A 71 4.09 -12.07 -10.78
CA LEU A 71 5.37 -11.36 -10.73
C LEU A 71 5.74 -10.64 -12.03
N PRO A 72 5.69 -11.26 -13.23
CA PRO A 72 6.05 -10.59 -14.48
C PRO A 72 5.16 -9.37 -14.79
N HIS A 73 3.88 -9.45 -14.48
CA HIS A 73 2.92 -8.38 -14.72
C HIS A 73 3.23 -7.16 -13.84
N GLN A 74 3.35 -7.37 -12.53
CA GLN A 74 3.72 -6.27 -11.61
C GLN A 74 5.09 -5.67 -11.92
N LYS A 75 6.07 -6.52 -12.25
CA LYS A 75 7.41 -6.04 -12.66
C LYS A 75 7.32 -5.13 -13.88
N LYS A 76 6.50 -5.47 -14.89
CA LYS A 76 6.28 -4.66 -16.08
C LYS A 76 5.70 -3.29 -15.71
N ASP A 77 4.69 -3.25 -14.86
CA ASP A 77 4.06 -2.00 -14.41
C ASP A 77 5.07 -1.10 -13.70
N PHE A 78 5.84 -1.65 -12.78
CA PHE A 78 6.89 -0.89 -12.09
C PHE A 78 7.98 -0.38 -13.04
N ILE A 79 8.38 -1.15 -14.04
CA ILE A 79 9.35 -0.69 -15.05
C ILE A 79 8.84 0.58 -15.74
N GLU A 80 7.56 0.62 -16.11
CA GLU A 80 6.97 1.77 -16.79
C GLU A 80 6.85 2.98 -15.87
N ILE A 81 6.32 2.80 -14.67
CA ILE A 81 6.19 3.87 -13.66
C ILE A 81 7.57 4.44 -13.30
N PHE A 82 8.57 3.59 -13.04
CA PHE A 82 9.90 4.05 -12.65
C PHE A 82 10.66 4.74 -13.79
N LYS A 83 10.41 4.39 -15.04
CA LYS A 83 10.92 5.13 -16.19
C LYS A 83 10.32 6.54 -16.26
N ILE A 84 9.01 6.65 -16.14
CA ILE A 84 8.32 7.94 -16.19
C ILE A 84 8.80 8.83 -15.06
N MET A 85 8.95 8.31 -13.85
CA MET A 85 9.35 9.05 -12.65
C MET A 85 10.85 9.08 -12.41
N HIS A 86 11.67 8.91 -13.46
CA HIS A 86 13.13 8.93 -13.33
C HIS A 86 13.63 10.15 -12.55
N GLY A 87 14.55 9.92 -11.62
CA GLY A 87 15.14 10.96 -10.75
C GLY A 87 14.24 11.44 -9.62
N LEU A 88 12.98 10.97 -9.55
CA LEU A 88 12.01 11.35 -8.54
C LEU A 88 11.68 10.19 -7.60
N PRO A 89 11.25 10.45 -6.36
CA PRO A 89 10.83 9.40 -5.43
C PRO A 89 9.48 8.80 -5.83
N VAL A 90 9.36 7.49 -5.64
CA VAL A 90 8.11 6.73 -5.82
C VAL A 90 7.84 5.91 -4.57
N THR A 91 6.82 6.29 -3.83
CA THR A 91 6.37 5.54 -2.66
C THR A 91 5.39 4.47 -3.09
N VAL A 92 5.79 3.21 -2.97
CA VAL A 92 4.98 2.04 -3.29
C VAL A 92 4.43 1.45 -2.01
N ARG A 93 3.11 1.44 -1.85
CA ARG A 93 2.43 0.77 -0.75
C ARG A 93 2.25 -0.71 -1.11
N LEU A 94 2.73 -1.61 -0.26
CA LEU A 94 2.48 -3.03 -0.41
C LEU A 94 0.99 -3.33 -0.18
N LEU A 95 0.55 -4.49 -0.64
CA LEU A 95 -0.87 -4.89 -0.65
C LEU A 95 -1.55 -4.59 0.68
N ASP A 96 -2.61 -3.79 0.63
CA ASP A 96 -3.31 -3.30 1.80
C ASP A 96 -4.70 -3.90 2.02
N PRO A 97 -5.61 -3.98 1.02
CA PRO A 97 -6.96 -4.44 1.26
C PRO A 97 -7.02 -5.93 1.65
N PRO A 98 -8.06 -6.35 2.37
CA PRO A 98 -8.27 -7.75 2.69
C PRO A 98 -8.54 -8.57 1.43
N LEU A 99 -8.15 -9.84 1.47
CA LEU A 99 -8.16 -10.71 0.27
C LEU A 99 -9.57 -10.93 -0.30
N HIS A 100 -10.62 -10.88 0.54
CA HIS A 100 -11.99 -11.09 0.06
C HIS A 100 -12.47 -10.04 -0.96
N GLU A 101 -11.85 -8.85 -1.01
CA GLU A 101 -12.21 -7.83 -1.99
C GLU A 101 -11.96 -8.26 -3.44
N PHE A 102 -11.00 -9.17 -3.64
CA PHE A 102 -10.64 -9.71 -4.96
C PHE A 102 -11.46 -10.94 -5.35
N LEU A 103 -12.23 -11.50 -4.42
CA LEU A 103 -12.97 -12.74 -4.66
C LEU A 103 -14.10 -12.55 -5.67
N PRO A 104 -14.46 -13.63 -6.40
CA PRO A 104 -15.55 -13.58 -7.37
C PRO A 104 -16.88 -13.28 -6.69
N LYS A 105 -17.71 -12.45 -7.33
CA LYS A 105 -19.02 -12.01 -6.80
C LYS A 105 -20.21 -12.61 -7.56
N SER A 106 -19.98 -13.13 -8.75
CA SER A 106 -21.02 -13.74 -9.59
C SER A 106 -20.82 -15.24 -9.73
N ASN A 107 -21.91 -16.00 -9.92
CA ASN A 107 -21.86 -17.45 -10.15
C ASN A 107 -20.99 -17.83 -11.36
N ARG A 108 -20.95 -16.98 -12.39
CA ARG A 108 -20.08 -17.17 -13.55
C ARG A 108 -18.62 -17.12 -13.16
N GLU A 109 -18.20 -16.06 -12.44
CA GLU A 109 -16.81 -15.91 -11.99
C GLU A 109 -16.41 -17.03 -11.01
N ILE A 110 -17.32 -17.45 -10.12
CA ILE A 110 -17.08 -18.58 -9.20
C ILE A 110 -16.81 -19.87 -10.01
N SER A 111 -17.59 -20.12 -11.07
CA SER A 111 -17.39 -21.30 -11.92
C SER A 111 -16.08 -21.22 -12.69
N GLU A 112 -15.73 -20.06 -13.24
CA GLU A 112 -14.45 -19.84 -13.93
C GLU A 112 -13.26 -20.08 -12.99
N VAL A 113 -13.31 -19.55 -11.78
CA VAL A 113 -12.27 -19.73 -10.77
C VAL A 113 -12.16 -21.19 -10.34
N ALA A 114 -13.29 -21.88 -10.10
CA ALA A 114 -13.31 -23.30 -9.76
C ALA A 114 -12.61 -24.15 -10.82
N HIS A 115 -12.85 -23.84 -12.11
CA HIS A 115 -12.19 -24.52 -13.23
C HIS A 115 -10.67 -24.28 -13.23
N VAL A 116 -10.23 -23.00 -13.07
CA VAL A 116 -8.80 -22.63 -13.08
C VAL A 116 -8.02 -23.24 -11.93
N VAL A 117 -8.63 -23.24 -10.73
CA VAL A 117 -8.02 -23.78 -9.49
C VAL A 117 -8.09 -25.31 -9.45
N GLY A 118 -8.92 -25.94 -10.29
CA GLY A 118 -9.10 -27.39 -10.33
C GLY A 118 -9.93 -27.91 -9.14
N THR A 119 -10.90 -27.13 -8.69
CA THR A 119 -11.79 -27.49 -7.58
C THR A 119 -13.27 -27.40 -8.01
N ASN A 120 -14.19 -27.66 -7.10
CA ASN A 120 -15.62 -27.52 -7.39
C ASN A 120 -16.19 -26.19 -6.87
N VAL A 121 -17.32 -25.77 -7.43
CA VAL A 121 -17.98 -24.49 -7.11
C VAL A 121 -18.26 -24.38 -5.61
N LYS A 122 -18.74 -25.45 -4.95
CA LYS A 122 -19.06 -25.44 -3.52
C LYS A 122 -17.85 -25.17 -2.62
N GLU A 123 -16.68 -25.69 -3.02
CA GLU A 123 -15.42 -25.40 -2.31
C GLU A 123 -15.02 -23.92 -2.43
N VAL A 124 -15.21 -23.32 -3.62
CA VAL A 124 -14.96 -21.89 -3.82
C VAL A 124 -15.91 -21.04 -3.00
N GLU A 125 -17.22 -21.38 -3.00
CA GLU A 125 -18.24 -20.69 -2.19
C GLU A 125 -17.92 -20.78 -0.70
N SER A 126 -17.59 -21.97 -0.19
CA SER A 126 -17.21 -22.14 1.21
C SER A 126 -15.98 -21.31 1.58
N ARG A 127 -15.00 -21.21 0.67
CA ARG A 127 -13.80 -20.41 0.91
C ARG A 127 -14.07 -18.91 0.87
N ILE A 128 -15.00 -18.47 0.03
CA ILE A 128 -15.48 -17.07 0.00
C ILE A 128 -16.12 -16.71 1.35
N GLU A 129 -16.98 -17.59 1.88
CA GLU A 129 -17.62 -17.40 3.18
C GLU A 129 -16.59 -17.35 4.33
N GLU A 130 -15.61 -18.26 4.33
CA GLU A 130 -14.53 -18.27 5.33
C GLU A 130 -13.69 -16.99 5.35
N LEU A 131 -13.44 -16.41 4.17
CA LEU A 131 -12.61 -15.21 4.01
C LEU A 131 -13.40 -13.91 4.20
N HIS A 132 -14.73 -14.00 4.27
CA HIS A 132 -15.55 -12.81 4.46
C HIS A 132 -15.33 -12.18 5.83
N GLU A 133 -14.97 -10.91 5.84
CA GLU A 133 -14.69 -10.16 7.07
C GLU A 133 -15.89 -9.33 7.51
N GLN A 134 -16.19 -9.36 8.80
CA GLN A 134 -17.26 -8.55 9.40
C GLN A 134 -16.92 -7.05 9.36
N ASN A 135 -15.64 -6.73 9.53
CA ASN A 135 -15.12 -5.37 9.45
C ASN A 135 -13.83 -5.35 8.61
N PRO A 136 -13.95 -5.18 7.29
CA PRO A 136 -12.81 -5.18 6.38
C PRO A 136 -11.75 -4.13 6.70
N MET A 137 -12.17 -2.99 7.23
CA MET A 137 -11.26 -1.90 7.57
C MET A 137 -10.28 -2.25 8.68
N LEU A 138 -10.73 -3.03 9.67
CA LEU A 138 -9.94 -3.41 10.86
C LEU A 138 -9.52 -4.89 10.86
N GLY A 139 -9.78 -5.61 9.79
CA GLY A 139 -9.59 -7.05 9.67
C GLY A 139 -8.18 -7.48 9.25
N HIS A 140 -8.14 -8.58 8.48
CA HIS A 140 -6.92 -9.22 8.02
C HIS A 140 -6.40 -8.56 6.73
N ARG A 141 -5.83 -7.39 6.88
CA ARG A 141 -5.29 -6.56 5.79
C ARG A 141 -3.91 -5.98 6.12
N GLY A 142 -3.29 -5.34 5.17
CA GLY A 142 -2.05 -4.60 5.34
C GLY A 142 -0.90 -5.46 5.89
N CYS A 143 -0.15 -4.94 6.84
CA CYS A 143 0.97 -5.67 7.44
C CYS A 143 0.54 -6.98 8.12
N ARG A 144 -0.72 -7.10 8.60
CA ARG A 144 -1.24 -8.34 9.17
C ARG A 144 -1.28 -9.44 8.13
N LEU A 145 -1.73 -9.11 6.91
CA LEU A 145 -1.72 -10.01 5.78
C LEU A 145 -0.27 -10.40 5.39
N GLY A 146 0.63 -9.41 5.34
CA GLY A 146 2.04 -9.65 5.04
C GLY A 146 2.76 -10.51 6.08
N ILE A 147 2.32 -10.49 7.33
CA ILE A 147 2.84 -11.37 8.39
C ILE A 147 2.30 -12.79 8.24
N SER A 148 1.02 -12.95 7.94
CA SER A 148 0.38 -14.26 7.77
C SER A 148 0.75 -14.96 6.47
N PHE A 149 0.96 -14.20 5.39
CA PHE A 149 1.31 -14.68 4.06
C PHE A 149 2.49 -13.87 3.49
N PRO A 150 3.69 -14.03 4.07
CA PRO A 150 4.86 -13.22 3.73
C PRO A 150 5.28 -13.33 2.26
N GLU A 151 4.97 -14.45 1.60
CA GLU A 151 5.26 -14.68 0.18
C GLU A 151 4.56 -13.69 -0.75
N ILE A 152 3.42 -13.10 -0.34
CA ILE A 152 2.73 -12.07 -1.12
C ILE A 152 3.59 -10.80 -1.16
N TYR A 153 4.04 -10.34 0.00
CA TYR A 153 4.90 -9.16 0.09
C TYR A 153 6.28 -9.39 -0.51
N GLU A 154 6.82 -10.61 -0.35
CA GLU A 154 8.08 -11.00 -0.98
C GLU A 154 7.99 -10.90 -2.51
N MET A 155 6.91 -11.40 -3.12
CA MET A 155 6.69 -11.30 -4.56
C MET A 155 6.60 -9.84 -5.02
N GLN A 156 5.87 -8.97 -4.31
CA GLN A 156 5.77 -7.56 -4.64
C GLN A 156 7.12 -6.84 -4.53
N CYS A 157 7.87 -7.10 -3.47
CA CYS A 157 9.23 -6.59 -3.31
C CYS A 157 10.15 -7.08 -4.43
N ARG A 158 10.09 -8.37 -4.82
CA ARG A 158 10.83 -8.87 -5.97
C ARG A 158 10.48 -8.13 -7.24
N ALA A 159 9.20 -7.92 -7.53
CA ALA A 159 8.75 -7.18 -8.71
C ALA A 159 9.35 -5.76 -8.76
N ILE A 160 9.34 -5.05 -7.63
CA ILE A 160 9.92 -3.71 -7.50
C ILE A 160 11.44 -3.73 -7.76
N PHE A 161 12.17 -4.58 -7.04
CA PHE A 161 13.64 -4.60 -7.13
C PHE A 161 14.16 -5.19 -8.44
N GLU A 162 13.46 -6.15 -9.04
CA GLU A 162 13.80 -6.65 -10.36
C GLU A 162 13.55 -5.60 -11.45
N ALA A 163 12.45 -4.85 -11.37
CA ALA A 163 12.19 -3.73 -12.29
C ALA A 163 13.31 -2.68 -12.26
N LEU A 164 13.74 -2.29 -11.06
CA LEU A 164 14.85 -1.35 -10.87
C LEU A 164 16.19 -1.91 -11.35
N SER A 165 16.43 -3.22 -11.12
CA SER A 165 17.63 -3.90 -11.60
C SER A 165 17.70 -3.91 -13.13
N ASP A 166 16.59 -4.20 -13.79
CA ASP A 166 16.52 -4.20 -15.27
C ASP A 166 16.75 -2.81 -15.85
N LEU A 167 16.16 -1.78 -15.24
CA LEU A 167 16.39 -0.39 -15.65
C LEU A 167 17.87 -0.02 -15.51
N LYS A 168 18.50 -0.39 -14.41
CA LYS A 168 19.90 -0.09 -14.15
C LYS A 168 20.85 -0.82 -15.10
N LYS A 169 20.61 -2.13 -15.37
CA LYS A 169 21.39 -2.90 -16.35
C LYS A 169 21.32 -2.31 -17.74
N ASN A 170 20.16 -1.80 -18.13
CA ASN A 170 19.95 -1.14 -19.41
C ASN A 170 20.43 0.32 -19.45
N LYS A 171 21.18 0.77 -18.43
CA LYS A 171 21.66 2.16 -18.27
C LYS A 171 20.56 3.22 -18.38
N LYS A 172 19.34 2.86 -18.02
CA LYS A 172 18.20 3.78 -17.99
C LYS A 172 18.11 4.42 -16.60
N SER A 173 17.85 5.70 -16.59
CA SER A 173 17.52 6.40 -15.33
C SER A 173 16.23 5.83 -14.74
N SER A 174 16.18 5.70 -13.42
CA SER A 174 15.03 5.18 -12.70
C SER A 174 14.62 6.10 -11.55
N ALA A 175 13.41 5.89 -11.05
CA ALA A 175 12.92 6.52 -9.83
C ALA A 175 13.71 6.04 -8.61
N PHE A 176 13.56 6.78 -7.49
CA PHE A 176 14.03 6.37 -6.17
C PHE A 176 12.87 5.68 -5.42
N PRO A 177 12.95 4.38 -5.14
CA PRO A 177 11.87 3.64 -4.52
C PRO A 177 11.78 3.86 -3.01
N GLU A 178 10.58 4.04 -2.52
CA GLU A 178 10.21 4.09 -1.11
C GLU A 178 9.15 3.01 -0.84
N ILE A 179 9.49 2.00 -0.06
CA ILE A 179 8.58 0.87 0.23
C ILE A 179 7.78 1.19 1.48
N MET A 180 6.47 1.28 1.34
CA MET A 180 5.55 1.65 2.41
C MET A 180 4.77 0.44 2.92
N ILE A 181 4.92 0.17 4.21
CA ILE A 181 4.16 -0.88 4.90
C ILE A 181 2.86 -0.28 5.44
N PRO A 182 1.69 -0.76 4.99
CA PRO A 182 0.40 -0.26 5.48
C PRO A 182 0.02 -0.82 6.84
N LEU A 183 -0.85 -0.12 7.55
CA LEU A 183 -1.59 -0.55 8.75
C LEU A 183 -0.72 -0.97 9.94
N VAL A 184 0.49 -0.45 10.03
CA VAL A 184 1.40 -0.74 11.15
C VAL A 184 0.88 -0.09 12.43
N SER A 185 0.82 -0.85 13.51
CA SER A 185 0.43 -0.39 14.84
C SER A 185 1.51 -0.60 15.91
N THR A 186 2.48 -1.48 15.66
CA THR A 186 3.52 -1.85 16.61
C THR A 186 4.94 -1.79 16.03
N GLU A 187 5.93 -1.68 16.92
CA GLU A 187 7.35 -1.79 16.57
C GLU A 187 7.68 -3.14 15.92
N ALA A 188 7.09 -4.22 16.46
CA ALA A 188 7.36 -5.57 15.98
C ALA A 188 6.88 -5.78 14.53
N GLU A 189 5.69 -5.25 14.18
CA GLU A 189 5.15 -5.34 12.82
C GLU A 189 6.07 -4.67 11.80
N ILE A 190 6.47 -3.41 12.04
CA ILE A 190 7.36 -2.71 11.11
C ILE A 190 8.73 -3.39 11.02
N LYS A 191 9.26 -3.93 12.14
CA LYS A 191 10.54 -4.63 12.15
C LYS A 191 10.48 -5.89 11.27
N ILE A 192 9.47 -6.76 11.48
CA ILE A 192 9.30 -7.99 10.71
C ILE A 192 9.16 -7.69 9.21
N MET A 193 8.33 -6.72 8.87
CA MET A 193 8.10 -6.35 7.47
C MET A 193 9.33 -5.69 6.83
N LYS A 194 10.05 -4.83 7.55
CA LYS A 194 11.31 -4.25 7.07
C LYS A 194 12.36 -5.33 6.82
N ASP A 195 12.50 -6.28 7.74
CA ASP A 195 13.46 -7.39 7.60
C ASP A 195 13.15 -8.23 6.34
N LEU A 196 11.86 -8.49 6.05
CA LEU A 196 11.41 -9.14 4.83
C LEU A 196 11.81 -8.33 3.57
N VAL A 197 11.51 -7.04 3.54
CA VAL A 197 11.86 -6.16 2.40
C VAL A 197 13.37 -6.15 2.17
N ILE A 198 14.17 -6.00 3.23
CA ILE A 198 15.64 -5.96 3.13
C ILE A 198 16.19 -7.31 2.64
N LYS A 199 15.67 -8.43 3.17
CA LYS A 199 16.07 -9.78 2.75
C LYS A 199 15.81 -9.97 1.25
N THR A 200 14.61 -9.66 0.79
CA THR A 200 14.21 -9.78 -0.62
C THR A 200 15.05 -8.85 -1.52
N ALA A 201 15.24 -7.60 -1.11
CA ALA A 201 16.09 -6.66 -1.84
C ALA A 201 17.53 -7.17 -1.99
N LYS A 202 18.14 -7.67 -0.92
CA LYS A 202 19.50 -8.24 -0.96
C LYS A 202 19.59 -9.42 -1.92
N GLN A 203 18.62 -10.34 -1.87
CA GLN A 203 18.59 -11.50 -2.75
C GLN A 203 18.52 -11.07 -4.22
N VAL A 204 17.58 -10.18 -4.58
CA VAL A 204 17.44 -9.69 -5.97
C VAL A 204 18.69 -8.94 -6.43
N GLN A 205 19.32 -8.13 -5.57
CA GLN A 205 20.55 -7.40 -5.90
C GLN A 205 21.73 -8.36 -6.17
N ILE A 206 21.84 -9.46 -5.42
CA ILE A 206 22.87 -10.49 -5.64
C ILE A 206 22.62 -11.22 -6.98
N GLU A 207 21.39 -11.71 -7.19
CA GLU A 207 20.98 -12.41 -8.40
C GLU A 207 21.23 -11.57 -9.66
N ASN A 208 20.97 -10.28 -9.57
CA ASN A 208 21.05 -9.34 -10.68
C ASN A 208 22.39 -8.58 -10.77
N LYS A 209 23.30 -8.75 -9.81
CA LYS A 209 24.57 -8.02 -9.73
C LYS A 209 24.39 -6.50 -9.79
N THR A 210 23.38 -6.00 -9.08
CA THR A 210 23.02 -4.57 -9.04
C THR A 210 23.02 -4.07 -7.60
N LYS A 211 23.20 -2.77 -7.41
CA LYS A 211 23.03 -2.10 -6.11
C LYS A 211 21.89 -1.09 -6.26
N ILE A 212 20.85 -1.20 -5.43
CA ILE A 212 19.68 -0.34 -5.44
C ILE A 212 19.59 0.32 -4.06
N GLU A 213 19.47 1.63 -4.06
CA GLU A 213 19.18 2.40 -2.84
C GLU A 213 17.68 2.59 -2.73
N PHE A 214 17.14 2.44 -1.54
CA PHE A 214 15.72 2.56 -1.26
C PHE A 214 15.49 2.92 0.20
N LEU A 215 14.26 3.36 0.53
CA LEU A 215 13.80 3.56 1.90
C LEU A 215 12.68 2.58 2.23
N VAL A 216 12.59 2.21 3.50
CA VAL A 216 11.44 1.47 4.05
C VAL A 216 10.79 2.31 5.14
N GLY A 217 9.50 2.54 5.02
CA GLY A 217 8.72 3.30 5.99
C GLY A 217 7.30 2.75 6.12
N THR A 218 6.46 3.50 6.75
CA THR A 218 5.09 3.07 7.02
C THR A 218 4.08 4.20 6.84
N MET A 219 2.83 3.83 6.65
CA MET A 219 1.70 4.74 6.79
C MET A 219 1.31 4.86 8.27
N ILE A 220 1.20 6.09 8.75
CA ILE A 220 0.62 6.41 10.05
C ILE A 220 -0.87 6.70 9.80
N GLU A 221 -1.69 5.71 10.08
CA GLU A 221 -3.12 5.72 9.78
C GLU A 221 -3.99 5.14 10.90
N LEU A 222 -3.33 4.75 12.00
CA LEU A 222 -3.99 4.29 13.22
C LEU A 222 -3.59 5.19 14.39
N PRO A 223 -4.51 5.57 15.30
CA PRO A 223 -4.20 6.37 16.49
C PRO A 223 -3.08 5.76 17.32
N ARG A 224 -3.05 4.43 17.48
CA ARG A 224 -1.97 3.74 18.20
C ARG A 224 -0.61 3.95 17.54
N ALA A 225 -0.54 3.92 16.21
CA ALA A 225 0.70 4.18 15.47
C ALA A 225 1.22 5.60 15.73
N ALA A 226 0.33 6.59 15.72
CA ALA A 226 0.66 7.98 16.03
C ALA A 226 1.19 8.12 17.46
N ILE A 227 0.51 7.55 18.44
CA ILE A 227 0.92 7.58 19.86
C ILE A 227 2.25 6.86 20.08
N LYS A 228 2.51 5.77 19.35
CA LYS A 228 3.71 4.93 19.44
C LYS A 228 4.75 5.20 18.36
N ALA A 229 4.66 6.33 17.67
CA ALA A 229 5.54 6.70 16.56
C ALA A 229 7.04 6.70 16.91
N LYS A 230 7.42 6.97 18.18
CA LYS A 230 8.80 6.84 18.64
C LYS A 230 9.34 5.40 18.45
N ASP A 231 8.53 4.40 18.82
CA ASP A 231 8.95 3.01 18.74
C ASP A 231 9.03 2.55 17.28
N ILE A 232 8.04 2.95 16.47
CA ILE A 232 8.00 2.66 15.02
C ILE A 232 9.18 3.33 14.28
N ALA A 233 9.55 4.55 14.65
CA ALA A 233 10.67 5.30 14.05
C ALA A 233 12.07 4.70 14.28
N LYS A 234 12.20 3.70 15.14
CA LYS A 234 13.45 2.92 15.26
C LYS A 234 13.74 2.14 13.97
N HIS A 235 12.71 1.77 13.26
CA HIS A 235 12.79 0.93 12.05
C HIS A 235 12.34 1.66 10.79
N ALA A 236 11.43 2.62 10.88
CA ALA A 236 10.94 3.37 9.73
C ALA A 236 11.88 4.52 9.35
N GLU A 237 12.10 4.69 8.04
CA GLU A 237 12.89 5.76 7.45
C GLU A 237 12.02 6.92 6.96
N PHE A 238 10.72 6.68 6.81
CA PHE A 238 9.72 7.71 6.56
C PHE A 238 8.38 7.37 7.18
N PHE A 239 7.56 8.40 7.42
CA PHE A 239 6.16 8.30 7.73
C PHE A 239 5.34 8.96 6.62
N SER A 240 4.30 8.29 6.17
CA SER A 240 3.24 8.83 5.34
C SER A 240 1.95 8.85 6.16
N PHE A 241 1.23 9.97 6.16
CA PHE A 241 0.01 10.09 6.96
C PHE A 241 -1.21 9.70 6.13
N GLY A 242 -1.84 8.57 6.47
CA GLY A 242 -3.09 8.10 5.89
C GLY A 242 -4.29 8.76 6.58
N THR A 243 -4.54 10.03 6.26
CA THR A 243 -5.54 10.84 6.98
C THR A 243 -6.96 10.33 6.87
N ASN A 244 -7.32 9.62 5.79
CA ASN A 244 -8.64 9.01 5.68
C ASN A 244 -8.86 7.93 6.75
N ASP A 245 -7.97 6.95 6.83
CA ASP A 245 -8.06 5.86 7.80
C ASP A 245 -7.82 6.35 9.23
N LEU A 246 -6.93 7.34 9.41
CA LEU A 246 -6.70 7.97 10.71
C LEU A 246 -7.94 8.69 11.20
N THR A 247 -8.67 9.39 10.33
CA THR A 247 -9.95 10.04 10.67
C THR A 247 -10.99 9.00 11.05
N GLN A 248 -11.18 7.97 10.22
CA GLN A 248 -12.14 6.89 10.49
C GLN A 248 -11.89 6.24 11.85
N THR A 249 -10.64 5.90 12.15
CA THR A 249 -10.27 5.21 13.39
C THR A 249 -10.27 6.12 14.62
N THR A 250 -10.02 7.40 14.45
CA THR A 250 -10.08 8.40 15.55
C THR A 250 -11.50 8.67 15.97
N PHE A 251 -12.42 8.82 15.02
CA PHE A 251 -13.84 9.04 15.30
C PHE A 251 -14.61 7.73 15.57
N GLY A 252 -14.08 6.57 15.14
CA GLY A 252 -14.84 5.33 15.12
C GLY A 252 -15.98 5.36 14.09
N ILE A 253 -15.80 6.05 12.97
CA ILE A 253 -16.82 6.25 11.93
C ILE A 253 -16.29 5.69 10.61
N SER A 254 -17.08 4.84 9.96
CA SER A 254 -16.83 4.42 8.58
C SER A 254 -17.19 5.57 7.62
N ARG A 255 -16.26 5.94 6.76
CA ARG A 255 -16.50 6.96 5.72
C ARG A 255 -17.63 6.53 4.78
N ASP A 256 -17.67 5.25 4.42
CA ASP A 256 -18.61 4.69 3.45
C ASP A 256 -20.04 4.61 4.04
N ASP A 257 -20.15 4.45 5.36
CA ASP A 257 -21.43 4.37 6.06
C ASP A 257 -21.91 5.69 6.67
N SER A 258 -21.04 6.69 6.76
CA SER A 258 -21.31 7.97 7.44
C SER A 258 -22.47 8.76 6.82
N GLY A 259 -22.72 8.59 5.53
CA GLY A 259 -23.84 9.23 4.84
C GLY A 259 -25.23 8.93 5.43
N LYS A 260 -25.35 7.88 6.26
CA LYS A 260 -26.61 7.52 6.93
C LYS A 260 -26.98 8.43 8.11
N PHE A 261 -26.02 9.13 8.71
CA PHE A 261 -26.22 9.96 9.91
C PHE A 261 -25.46 11.29 9.92
N LEU A 262 -24.51 11.47 9.04
CA LEU A 262 -23.63 12.66 9.04
C LEU A 262 -24.40 13.98 8.87
N ASN A 263 -25.44 13.97 8.04
CA ASN A 263 -26.30 15.15 7.85
C ASN A 263 -26.98 15.55 9.15
N ASP A 264 -27.52 14.57 9.91
CA ASP A 264 -28.15 14.84 11.21
C ASP A 264 -27.17 15.42 12.21
N TYR A 265 -25.91 14.97 12.18
CA TYR A 265 -24.83 15.49 13.03
C TYR A 265 -24.49 16.94 12.72
N ILE A 266 -24.50 17.32 11.43
CA ILE A 266 -24.23 18.69 10.98
C ILE A 266 -25.42 19.59 11.32
N GLU A 267 -26.67 19.16 11.05
CA GLU A 267 -27.89 19.90 11.36
C GLU A 267 -28.06 20.16 12.86
N ASN A 268 -27.74 19.17 13.69
CA ASN A 268 -27.73 19.30 15.14
C ASN A 268 -26.48 20.00 15.70
N LYS A 269 -25.60 20.49 14.85
CA LYS A 269 -24.35 21.19 15.23
C LYS A 269 -23.40 20.36 16.11
N ILE A 270 -23.45 19.04 16.00
CA ILE A 270 -22.50 18.12 16.64
C ILE A 270 -21.16 18.22 15.90
N PHE A 271 -21.21 18.20 14.57
CA PHE A 271 -20.09 18.55 13.72
C PHE A 271 -20.35 19.91 13.06
N THR A 272 -19.31 20.74 12.97
CA THR A 272 -19.38 22.02 12.23
C THR A 272 -19.22 21.79 10.72
N ILE A 273 -18.52 20.72 10.32
CA ILE A 273 -18.24 20.33 8.95
C ILE A 273 -18.00 18.81 8.93
N ASP A 274 -18.17 18.20 7.77
CA ASP A 274 -17.79 16.82 7.52
C ASP A 274 -16.30 16.58 7.83
N PRO A 275 -15.97 15.66 8.77
CA PRO A 275 -14.58 15.40 9.18
C PRO A 275 -13.70 14.81 8.08
N PHE A 276 -14.29 14.39 6.96
CA PHE A 276 -13.56 13.89 5.80
C PHE A 276 -13.25 14.97 4.74
N VAL A 277 -13.79 16.16 4.87
CA VAL A 277 -13.53 17.30 3.96
C VAL A 277 -12.31 18.08 4.37
N SER A 278 -12.10 18.26 5.68
CA SER A 278 -10.92 18.94 6.23
C SER A 278 -10.37 18.15 7.40
N ILE A 279 -9.08 18.38 7.71
CA ILE A 279 -8.46 17.67 8.83
C ILE A 279 -9.06 18.15 10.15
N ASP A 280 -9.59 17.23 10.93
CA ASP A 280 -10.12 17.48 12.27
C ASP A 280 -9.00 17.77 13.27
N GLU A 281 -9.30 18.54 14.34
CA GLU A 281 -8.30 18.91 15.35
C GLU A 281 -7.73 17.69 16.09
N GLY A 282 -8.54 16.71 16.45
CA GLY A 282 -8.08 15.48 17.12
C GLY A 282 -7.18 14.63 16.19
N VAL A 283 -7.50 14.60 14.90
CA VAL A 283 -6.65 13.94 13.90
C VAL A 283 -5.34 14.72 13.72
N LYS A 284 -5.39 16.04 13.69
CA LYS A 284 -4.22 16.91 13.63
C LYS A 284 -3.30 16.70 14.83
N ASP A 285 -3.85 16.63 16.04
CA ASP A 285 -3.08 16.36 17.26
C ASP A 285 -2.33 15.02 17.17
N LEU A 286 -2.97 13.97 16.64
CA LEU A 286 -2.31 12.67 16.41
C LEU A 286 -1.17 12.79 15.40
N VAL A 287 -1.34 13.54 14.32
CA VAL A 287 -0.28 13.82 13.34
C VAL A 287 0.88 14.55 14.01
N GLU A 288 0.62 15.60 14.79
CA GLU A 288 1.65 16.37 15.51
C GLU A 288 2.40 15.51 16.53
N ILE A 289 1.69 14.67 17.28
CA ILE A 289 2.30 13.68 18.20
C ILE A 289 3.24 12.73 17.43
N ALA A 290 2.79 12.21 16.30
CA ALA A 290 3.59 11.30 15.49
C ALA A 290 4.84 11.97 14.93
N VAL A 291 4.72 13.20 14.42
CA VAL A 291 5.83 14.01 13.93
C VAL A 291 6.85 14.27 15.03
N ALA A 292 6.40 14.76 16.19
CA ALA A 292 7.28 15.09 17.31
C ALA A 292 8.03 13.85 17.82
N LYS A 293 7.32 12.74 18.04
CA LYS A 293 7.89 11.49 18.54
C LYS A 293 8.80 10.82 17.51
N GLY A 294 8.40 10.82 16.23
CA GLY A 294 9.19 10.28 15.14
C GLY A 294 10.52 11.02 14.98
N LYS A 295 10.50 12.34 14.91
CA LYS A 295 11.70 13.19 14.81
C LYS A 295 12.59 13.11 16.04
N LYS A 296 12.02 12.95 17.23
CA LYS A 296 12.81 12.76 18.46
C LYS A 296 13.65 11.47 18.41
N GLN A 297 13.10 10.39 17.82
CA GLN A 297 13.79 9.12 17.68
C GLN A 297 14.73 9.07 16.47
N ASN A 298 14.26 9.57 15.33
CA ASN A 298 15.02 9.59 14.09
C ASN A 298 14.95 11.00 13.48
N LYS A 299 16.00 11.81 13.71
CA LYS A 299 16.06 13.19 13.21
C LYS A 299 15.98 13.30 11.69
N LYS A 300 16.33 12.23 10.95
CA LYS A 300 16.34 12.16 9.49
C LYS A 300 15.04 11.58 8.91
N ILE A 301 14.08 11.23 9.77
CA ILE A 301 12.83 10.64 9.29
C ILE A 301 12.14 11.57 8.31
N LYS A 302 11.81 11.05 7.15
CA LYS A 302 11.08 11.77 6.13
C LYS A 302 9.60 11.75 6.45
N LEU A 303 8.90 12.84 6.19
CA LEU A 303 7.47 13.00 6.49
C LEU A 303 6.72 13.40 5.22
N GLY A 304 5.54 12.82 5.02
CA GLY A 304 4.67 13.08 3.87
C GLY A 304 3.20 12.84 4.18
#